data_f632439a30aa9de0a69167026627a520
#
_entry.id   f632439a30aa9de0a69167026627a520
#
_cell.length_a   1.000
_cell.length_b   1.000
_cell.length_c   1.000
_cell.angle_alpha   90.00
_cell.angle_beta   90.00
_cell.angle_gamma   90.00
#
_symmetry.space_group_name_H-M   'P 1'
#
loop_
_entity.id
_entity.type
_entity.pdbx_description
1 polymer ?
#
loop_
_entity_poly.entity_id
_entity_poly.type
_entity_poly.pdbx_seq_one_letter_code
_entity_poly.pdbx_strand_id
1 'polypeptide(L)'
;MTSYEMAKEKYAAWGVDTEKAMEQLKKVPVSLHCWQLNDVMGFDNDGALTGGIQTTGNYPGRAKTPEQLMADMEEAMKLMPGTAKLNIHASYAIFEEGEFADRDALEPKHFAKWVAFAKKHHMGIDFNPTFFSHEKVKNGLTLSSPDEESENSGLNRERHVSAFRSISQEKRECLAL
;
A
#
# COMPACT_ATOMS: atom_id res chain seq x y z
N MET A 1 -20.23 -10.32 33.38
CA MET A 1 -19.10 -10.84 32.57
C MET A 1 -19.33 -10.37 31.15
N THR A 2 -18.39 -9.61 30.60
CA THR A 2 -18.43 -9.16 29.21
C THR A 2 -18.06 -10.31 28.24
N SER A 3 -18.37 -10.17 26.96
CA SER A 3 -17.97 -11.15 25.96
C SER A 3 -16.44 -11.32 25.87
N TYR A 4 -15.69 -10.25 26.16
CA TYR A 4 -14.23 -10.33 26.25
C TYR A 4 -13.77 -11.19 27.44
N GLU A 5 -14.33 -10.98 28.64
CA GLU A 5 -13.98 -11.77 29.83
C GLU A 5 -14.25 -13.26 29.62
N MET A 6 -15.39 -13.62 29.02
CA MET A 6 -15.70 -15.01 28.67
C MET A 6 -14.70 -15.61 27.67
N ALA A 7 -14.29 -14.83 26.67
CA ALA A 7 -13.28 -15.27 25.71
C ALA A 7 -11.91 -15.44 26.38
N LYS A 8 -11.51 -14.50 27.24
CA LYS A 8 -10.26 -14.56 28.01
C LYS A 8 -10.14 -15.82 28.84
N GLU A 9 -11.20 -16.19 29.57
CA GLU A 9 -11.24 -17.44 30.36
C GLU A 9 -11.09 -18.68 29.46
N LYS A 10 -11.75 -18.66 28.30
CA LYS A 10 -11.69 -19.76 27.33
C LYS A 10 -10.28 -19.96 26.76
N TYR A 11 -9.63 -18.86 26.39
CA TYR A 11 -8.25 -18.87 25.91
C TYR A 11 -7.25 -19.26 27.02
N ALA A 12 -7.48 -18.83 28.27
CA ALA A 12 -6.66 -19.21 29.41
C ALA A 12 -6.71 -20.74 29.67
N ALA A 13 -7.86 -21.38 29.46
CA ALA A 13 -8.01 -22.83 29.57
C ALA A 13 -7.14 -23.58 28.51
N TRP A 14 -6.76 -22.91 27.41
CA TRP A 14 -5.86 -23.44 26.39
C TRP A 14 -4.40 -23.00 26.60
N GLY A 15 -4.08 -22.35 27.72
CA GLY A 15 -2.74 -21.87 28.04
C GLY A 15 -2.36 -20.56 27.34
N VAL A 16 -3.34 -19.83 26.80
CA VAL A 16 -3.10 -18.56 26.11
C VAL A 16 -3.39 -17.38 27.03
N ASP A 17 -2.39 -16.56 27.30
CA ASP A 17 -2.53 -15.25 27.93
C ASP A 17 -2.89 -14.20 26.86
N THR A 18 -4.16 -13.83 26.82
CA THR A 18 -4.69 -12.91 25.81
C THR A 18 -4.12 -11.49 25.95
N GLU A 19 -3.84 -11.01 27.17
CA GLU A 19 -3.27 -9.68 27.38
C GLU A 19 -1.85 -9.62 26.81
N LYS A 20 -1.03 -10.62 27.13
CA LYS A 20 0.33 -10.73 26.61
C LYS A 20 0.35 -10.88 25.10
N ALA A 21 -0.57 -11.67 24.53
CA ALA A 21 -0.69 -11.84 23.08
C ALA A 21 -1.04 -10.51 22.38
N MET A 22 -2.00 -9.76 22.93
CA MET A 22 -2.36 -8.43 22.40
C MET A 22 -1.23 -7.42 22.51
N GLU A 23 -0.49 -7.40 23.62
CA GLU A 23 0.68 -6.54 23.78
C GLU A 23 1.81 -6.86 22.78
N GLN A 24 1.98 -8.14 22.45
CA GLN A 24 2.90 -8.55 21.39
C GLN A 24 2.40 -8.13 19.99
N LEU A 25 1.10 -8.32 19.73
CA LEU A 25 0.50 -7.98 18.45
C LEU A 25 0.56 -6.47 18.16
N LYS A 26 0.40 -5.61 19.16
CA LYS A 26 0.56 -4.15 19.00
C LYS A 26 1.93 -3.73 18.44
N LYS A 27 2.95 -4.56 18.62
CA LYS A 27 4.31 -4.32 18.11
C LYS A 27 4.51 -4.76 16.66
N VAL A 28 3.55 -5.51 16.12
CA VAL A 28 3.59 -6.01 14.74
C VAL A 28 2.94 -4.95 13.84
N PRO A 29 3.69 -4.33 12.92
CA PRO A 29 3.11 -3.34 12.02
C PRO A 29 2.20 -4.01 10.99
N VAL A 30 1.00 -3.46 10.82
CA VAL A 30 0.02 -3.92 9.84
C VAL A 30 0.08 -3.05 8.60
N SER A 31 0.26 -3.66 7.44
CA SER A 31 0.26 -2.96 6.16
C SER A 31 -1.16 -2.69 5.69
N LEU A 32 -1.48 -1.41 5.51
CA LEU A 32 -2.76 -0.94 5.00
C LEU A 32 -2.74 -0.92 3.47
N HIS A 33 -3.59 -1.74 2.89
CA HIS A 33 -3.83 -1.76 1.46
C HIS A 33 -5.06 -0.92 1.12
N CYS A 34 -4.88 0.11 0.30
CA CYS A 34 -5.92 1.12 0.04
C CYS A 34 -7.03 0.65 -0.89
N TRP A 35 -6.82 -0.40 -1.64
CA TRP A 35 -7.79 -0.85 -2.64
C TRP A 35 -9.12 -1.31 -2.07
N GLN A 36 -9.20 -1.64 -0.78
CA GLN A 36 -10.47 -1.96 -0.10
C GLN A 36 -11.19 -0.71 0.43
N LEU A 37 -10.48 0.39 0.60
CA LEU A 37 -11.08 1.66 0.98
C LEU A 37 -11.65 2.39 -0.22
N ASN A 38 -11.02 2.20 -1.37
CA ASN A 38 -11.37 2.84 -2.60
C ASN A 38 -10.93 1.96 -3.75
N ASP A 39 -11.74 1.75 -4.75
CA ASP A 39 -11.27 1.33 -6.05
C ASP A 39 -10.44 2.46 -6.68
N VAL A 40 -9.34 2.84 -6.02
CA VAL A 40 -8.48 3.92 -6.48
C VAL A 40 -7.80 3.45 -7.74
N MET A 41 -8.17 4.08 -8.84
CA MET A 41 -7.65 3.74 -10.18
C MET A 41 -6.18 4.06 -10.35
N GLY A 42 -5.60 4.76 -9.38
CA GLY A 42 -4.28 5.36 -9.47
C GLY A 42 -4.37 6.80 -9.92
N PHE A 43 -3.22 7.44 -10.01
CA PHE A 43 -3.08 8.86 -10.39
C PHE A 43 -2.16 9.03 -11.59
N ASP A 44 -1.75 7.93 -12.22
CA ASP A 44 -0.83 7.87 -13.35
C ASP A 44 -1.55 7.82 -14.71
N ASN A 45 -2.85 7.55 -14.73
CA ASN A 45 -3.64 7.55 -15.95
C ASN A 45 -5.15 7.73 -15.65
N ASP A 46 -5.90 8.13 -16.65
CA ASP A 46 -7.36 8.29 -16.59
C ASP A 46 -8.14 7.03 -17.00
N GLY A 47 -7.44 5.93 -17.27
CA GLY A 47 -8.04 4.67 -17.71
C GLY A 47 -8.77 3.93 -16.61
N ALA A 48 -9.78 3.13 -16.99
CA ALA A 48 -10.42 2.23 -16.06
C ALA A 48 -9.46 1.12 -15.59
N LEU A 49 -9.57 0.70 -14.34
CA LEU A 49 -8.86 -0.48 -13.84
C LEU A 49 -9.24 -1.70 -14.70
N THR A 50 -8.24 -2.40 -15.21
CA THR A 50 -8.39 -3.63 -15.98
C THR A 50 -7.59 -4.74 -15.35
N GLY A 51 -8.17 -5.92 -15.27
CA GLY A 51 -7.54 -7.09 -14.63
C GLY A 51 -7.52 -7.04 -13.10
N GLY A 52 -7.18 -8.15 -12.48
CA GLY A 52 -7.16 -8.28 -11.03
C GLY A 52 -8.56 -8.36 -10.39
N ILE A 53 -8.59 -8.32 -9.07
CA ILE A 53 -9.84 -8.25 -8.31
C ILE A 53 -10.25 -6.77 -8.23
N GLN A 54 -11.28 -6.42 -8.97
CA GLN A 54 -11.91 -5.12 -8.83
C GLN A 54 -12.94 -5.21 -7.72
N THR A 55 -12.69 -4.56 -6.60
CA THR A 55 -13.72 -4.38 -5.58
C THR A 55 -14.58 -3.19 -5.97
N THR A 56 -15.77 -3.46 -6.43
CA THR A 56 -16.80 -2.45 -6.62
C THR A 56 -17.47 -2.20 -5.28
N GLY A 57 -16.89 -1.37 -4.44
CA GLY A 57 -17.53 -0.92 -3.22
C GLY A 57 -18.68 0.04 -3.53
N ASN A 58 -19.76 -0.05 -2.76
CA ASN A 58 -20.85 0.93 -2.79
C ASN A 58 -20.47 2.27 -2.11
N TYR A 59 -19.18 2.55 -1.99
CA TYR A 59 -18.72 3.75 -1.32
C TYR A 59 -18.88 4.98 -2.25
N PRO A 60 -19.73 5.95 -1.87
CA PRO A 60 -20.08 7.05 -2.78
C PRO A 60 -18.97 8.07 -2.98
N GLY A 61 -17.91 8.01 -2.18
CA GLY A 61 -16.83 8.99 -2.12
C GLY A 61 -15.45 8.45 -2.52
N ARG A 62 -15.38 7.65 -3.57
CA ARG A 62 -14.08 7.14 -4.07
C ARG A 62 -13.08 8.29 -4.28
N ALA A 63 -11.89 8.16 -3.67
CA ALA A 63 -10.82 9.12 -3.82
C ALA A 63 -10.35 9.22 -5.29
N LYS A 64 -10.25 10.42 -5.80
CA LYS A 64 -9.81 10.74 -7.17
C LYS A 64 -8.49 11.49 -7.19
N THR A 65 -8.05 11.97 -6.04
CA THR A 65 -6.79 12.69 -5.88
C THR A 65 -5.98 12.11 -4.72
N PRO A 66 -4.65 12.28 -4.73
CA PRO A 66 -3.81 11.87 -3.61
C PRO A 66 -4.26 12.45 -2.26
N GLU A 67 -4.69 13.70 -2.25
CA GLU A 67 -5.14 14.40 -1.05
C GLU A 67 -6.43 13.79 -0.48
N GLN A 68 -7.37 13.41 -1.34
CA GLN A 68 -8.58 12.71 -0.92
C GLN A 68 -8.24 11.34 -0.32
N LEU A 69 -7.35 10.59 -0.96
CA LEU A 69 -6.91 9.30 -0.44
C LEU A 69 -6.19 9.42 0.89
N MET A 70 -5.33 10.42 1.07
CA MET A 70 -4.68 10.70 2.36
C MET A 70 -5.70 11.02 3.46
N ALA A 71 -6.74 11.79 3.15
CA ALA A 71 -7.81 12.10 4.09
C ALA A 71 -8.61 10.84 4.49
N ASP A 72 -8.95 9.97 3.52
CA ASP A 72 -9.63 8.70 3.80
C ASP A 72 -8.77 7.78 4.68
N MET A 73 -7.47 7.75 4.43
CA MET A 73 -6.53 7.01 5.27
C MET A 73 -6.45 7.55 6.70
N GLU A 74 -6.47 8.87 6.89
CA GLU A 74 -6.51 9.48 8.22
C GLU A 74 -7.74 9.03 9.00
N GLU A 75 -8.90 8.91 8.35
CA GLU A 75 -10.12 8.39 8.99
C GLU A 75 -10.00 6.89 9.32
N ALA A 76 -9.48 6.08 8.40
CA ALA A 76 -9.30 4.65 8.64
C ALA A 76 -8.32 4.38 9.80
N MET A 77 -7.24 5.14 9.90
CA MET A 77 -6.25 5.00 10.98
C MET A 77 -6.83 5.27 12.37
N LYS A 78 -7.85 6.13 12.49
CA LYS A 78 -8.53 6.36 13.78
C LYS A 78 -9.21 5.11 14.33
N LEU A 79 -9.55 4.18 13.46
CA LEU A 79 -10.24 2.94 13.79
C LEU A 79 -9.29 1.76 13.99
N MET A 80 -8.01 1.94 13.68
CA MET A 80 -7.01 0.86 13.74
C MET A 80 -6.12 0.99 14.98
N PRO A 81 -6.07 -0.03 15.83
CA PRO A 81 -5.10 -0.09 16.92
C PRO A 81 -3.73 -0.53 16.40
N GLY A 82 -2.66 -0.01 17.00
CA GLY A 82 -1.29 -0.46 16.74
C GLY A 82 -0.56 0.36 15.70
N THR A 83 0.54 -0.21 15.17
CA THR A 83 1.40 0.46 14.18
C THR A 83 0.97 0.05 12.78
N ALA A 84 0.74 1.03 11.92
CA ALA A 84 0.38 0.80 10.53
C ALA A 84 1.55 1.05 9.59
N LYS A 85 1.52 0.40 8.44
CA LYS A 85 2.30 0.73 7.26
C LYS A 85 1.36 1.11 6.12
N LEU A 86 1.80 2.02 5.30
CA LEU A 86 1.10 2.43 4.09
C LEU A 86 1.60 1.59 2.91
N ASN A 87 0.70 0.83 2.28
CA ASN A 87 1.03 0.16 1.03
C ASN A 87 0.75 1.11 -0.13
N ILE A 88 1.82 1.53 -0.82
CA ILE A 88 1.75 2.45 -1.95
C ILE A 88 1.87 1.65 -3.24
N HIS A 89 0.99 1.91 -4.18
CA HIS A 89 1.05 1.36 -5.53
C HIS A 89 1.92 2.24 -6.45
N ALA A 90 2.58 1.64 -7.44
CA ALA A 90 3.27 2.40 -8.49
C ALA A 90 2.34 3.37 -9.20
N SER A 91 1.07 2.99 -9.38
CA SER A 91 0.01 3.84 -9.94
C SER A 91 -0.36 5.06 -9.07
N TYR A 92 0.18 5.18 -7.86
CA TYR A 92 -0.01 6.35 -6.99
C TYR A 92 1.10 7.40 -7.15
N ALA A 93 1.94 7.29 -8.17
CA ALA A 93 2.91 8.30 -8.51
C ALA A 93 2.23 9.67 -8.70
N ILE A 94 2.85 10.71 -8.16
CA ILE A 94 2.37 12.09 -8.23
C ILE A 94 3.37 12.86 -9.07
N PHE A 95 2.90 13.43 -10.17
CA PHE A 95 3.70 14.17 -11.10
C PHE A 95 3.49 15.68 -10.93
N GLU A 96 4.53 16.46 -11.21
CA GLU A 96 4.41 17.90 -11.35
C GLU A 96 3.75 18.23 -12.69
N GLU A 97 3.29 19.48 -12.85
CA GLU A 97 2.60 19.91 -14.07
C GLU A 97 3.50 19.73 -15.31
N GLY A 98 3.01 18.96 -16.28
CA GLY A 98 3.74 18.64 -17.51
C GLY A 98 4.77 17.51 -17.39
N GLU A 99 4.93 16.92 -16.21
CA GLU A 99 5.77 15.74 -15.99
C GLU A 99 4.94 14.45 -16.16
N PHE A 100 5.55 13.45 -16.77
CA PHE A 100 5.03 12.09 -16.82
C PHE A 100 6.19 11.10 -16.86
N ALA A 101 6.04 9.98 -16.17
CA ALA A 101 6.93 8.82 -16.27
C ALA A 101 6.10 7.54 -16.24
N ASP A 102 6.41 6.62 -17.15
CA ASP A 102 5.79 5.31 -17.14
C ASP A 102 6.21 4.51 -15.88
N ARG A 103 5.45 3.51 -15.50
CA ARG A 103 5.67 2.71 -14.27
C ARG A 103 7.03 2.03 -14.20
N ASP A 104 7.70 1.84 -15.33
CA ASP A 104 9.06 1.28 -15.41
C ASP A 104 10.16 2.35 -15.39
N ALA A 105 9.80 3.63 -15.23
CA ALA A 105 10.71 4.76 -15.15
C ALA A 105 10.43 5.67 -13.91
N LEU A 106 9.66 5.19 -12.95
CA LEU A 106 9.32 5.96 -11.75
C LEU A 106 10.53 6.18 -10.86
N GLU A 107 10.60 7.35 -10.26
CA GLU A 107 11.65 7.76 -9.34
C GLU A 107 11.09 8.05 -7.94
N PRO A 108 11.91 8.01 -6.88
CA PRO A 108 11.48 8.30 -5.51
C PRO A 108 10.79 9.66 -5.33
N LYS A 109 11.12 10.65 -6.14
CA LYS A 109 10.52 12.00 -6.10
C LYS A 109 9.01 11.96 -6.32
N HIS A 110 8.52 11.05 -7.18
CA HIS A 110 7.09 10.89 -7.50
C HIS A 110 6.26 10.40 -6.30
N PHE A 111 6.93 9.94 -5.24
CA PHE A 111 6.29 9.47 -4.00
C PHE A 111 6.63 10.34 -2.79
N ALA A 112 7.25 11.50 -2.99
CA ALA A 112 7.69 12.36 -1.90
C ALA A 112 6.53 12.79 -0.97
N LYS A 113 5.36 13.09 -1.52
CA LYS A 113 4.16 13.44 -0.73
C LYS A 113 3.70 12.28 0.15
N TRP A 114 3.73 11.04 -0.37
CA TRP A 114 3.42 9.83 0.40
C TRP A 114 4.40 9.58 1.54
N VAL A 115 5.69 9.80 1.28
CA VAL A 115 6.73 9.70 2.31
C VAL A 115 6.52 10.76 3.40
N ALA A 116 6.16 11.98 3.03
CA ALA A 116 5.85 13.04 3.99
C ALA A 116 4.62 12.69 4.84
N PHE A 117 3.57 12.17 4.21
CA PHE A 117 2.36 11.71 4.88
C PHE A 117 2.66 10.58 5.88
N ALA A 118 3.37 9.54 5.44
CA ALA A 118 3.74 8.43 6.31
C ALA A 118 4.58 8.86 7.52
N LYS A 119 5.52 9.79 7.31
CA LYS A 119 6.31 10.38 8.41
C LYS A 119 5.45 11.16 9.40
N LYS A 120 4.54 12.01 8.91
CA LYS A 120 3.60 12.77 9.75
C LYS A 120 2.80 11.86 10.69
N HIS A 121 2.42 10.68 10.20
CA HIS A 121 1.61 9.72 10.94
C HIS A 121 2.40 8.57 11.58
N HIS A 122 3.73 8.66 11.61
CA HIS A 122 4.60 7.61 12.16
C HIS A 122 4.38 6.21 11.57
N MET A 123 4.08 6.16 10.26
CA MET A 123 3.84 4.93 9.51
C MET A 123 5.09 4.47 8.77
N GLY A 124 5.25 3.15 8.61
CA GLY A 124 6.14 2.60 7.61
C GLY A 124 5.52 2.66 6.20
N ILE A 125 6.30 2.35 5.19
CA ILE A 125 5.84 2.25 3.79
C ILE A 125 6.19 0.87 3.26
N ASP A 126 5.22 0.22 2.64
CA ASP A 126 5.40 -0.91 1.74
C ASP A 126 5.07 -0.46 0.31
N PHE A 127 5.62 -1.11 -0.69
CA PHE A 127 5.45 -0.72 -2.09
C PHE A 127 4.96 -1.89 -2.94
N ASN A 128 3.97 -1.62 -3.79
CA ASN A 128 3.43 -2.54 -4.76
C ASN A 128 3.74 -2.05 -6.19
N PRO A 129 4.44 -2.83 -7.01
CA PRO A 129 4.83 -2.44 -8.37
C PRO A 129 3.65 -2.26 -9.33
N THR A 130 2.45 -2.68 -8.96
CA THR A 130 1.23 -2.60 -9.77
C THR A 130 1.40 -3.21 -11.17
N PHE A 131 1.56 -4.53 -11.20
CA PHE A 131 1.77 -5.28 -12.45
C PHE A 131 0.50 -5.46 -13.30
N PHE A 132 -0.60 -4.83 -12.95
CA PHE A 132 -1.90 -4.91 -13.61
C PHE A 132 -2.38 -3.52 -14.05
N SER A 133 -3.47 -3.47 -14.82
CA SER A 133 -4.11 -2.23 -15.27
C SER A 133 -3.12 -1.27 -15.96
N HIS A 134 -2.44 -1.78 -16.98
CA HIS A 134 -1.48 -1.04 -17.78
C HIS A 134 -1.50 -1.55 -19.22
N GLU A 135 -1.24 -0.67 -20.20
CA GLU A 135 -1.27 -1.02 -21.63
C GLU A 135 -0.26 -2.10 -22.03
N LYS A 136 0.89 -2.16 -21.34
CA LYS A 136 1.91 -3.20 -21.53
C LYS A 136 1.56 -4.54 -20.90
N VAL A 137 0.39 -4.70 -20.28
CA VAL A 137 -0.10 -5.98 -19.77
C VAL A 137 -0.88 -6.68 -20.87
N LYS A 138 -0.27 -7.67 -21.50
CA LYS A 138 -0.89 -8.45 -22.56
C LYS A 138 -1.46 -9.74 -21.99
N ASN A 139 -2.73 -10.05 -22.28
CA ASN A 139 -3.44 -11.24 -21.80
C ASN A 139 -3.41 -11.44 -20.26
N GLY A 140 -3.32 -10.34 -19.50
CA GLY A 140 -3.21 -10.38 -18.04
C GLY A 140 -1.83 -10.80 -17.52
N LEU A 141 -0.83 -10.93 -18.38
CA LEU A 141 0.52 -11.37 -18.02
C LEU A 141 1.52 -10.22 -18.11
N THR A 142 2.52 -10.23 -17.20
CA THR A 142 3.66 -9.30 -17.17
C THR A 142 4.97 -10.08 -17.08
N LEU A 143 5.48 -10.37 -15.86
CA LEU A 143 6.73 -11.09 -15.64
C LEU A 143 6.78 -12.50 -16.23
N SER A 144 5.63 -13.13 -16.44
CA SER A 144 5.48 -14.44 -17.06
C SER A 144 4.97 -14.35 -18.50
N SER A 145 4.98 -13.16 -19.09
CA SER A 145 4.51 -12.96 -20.46
C SER A 145 5.46 -13.62 -21.47
N PRO A 146 4.95 -14.31 -22.49
CA PRO A 146 5.76 -14.74 -23.63
C PRO A 146 6.11 -13.59 -24.57
N ASP A 147 5.52 -12.41 -24.38
CA ASP A 147 5.82 -11.18 -25.09
C ASP A 147 6.97 -10.46 -24.41
N GLU A 148 8.09 -10.32 -25.10
CA GLU A 148 9.34 -9.79 -24.56
C GLU A 148 9.20 -8.34 -24.06
N GLU A 149 8.40 -7.51 -24.70
CA GLU A 149 8.15 -6.13 -24.28
C GLU A 149 7.43 -6.08 -22.91
N SER A 150 6.39 -6.93 -22.76
CA SER A 150 5.63 -7.04 -21.51
C SER A 150 6.49 -7.57 -20.36
N GLU A 151 7.31 -8.60 -20.62
CA GLU A 151 8.22 -9.18 -19.64
C GLU A 151 9.28 -8.16 -19.21
N ASN A 152 9.94 -7.48 -20.15
CA ASN A 152 10.97 -6.47 -19.87
C ASN A 152 10.40 -5.27 -19.09
N SER A 153 9.20 -4.81 -19.41
CA SER A 153 8.51 -3.77 -18.64
C SER A 153 8.27 -4.23 -17.20
N GLY A 154 7.83 -5.47 -16.99
CA GLY A 154 7.67 -6.06 -15.66
C GLY A 154 9.00 -6.13 -14.87
N LEU A 155 10.06 -6.61 -15.51
CA LEU A 155 11.40 -6.70 -14.89
C LEU A 155 11.96 -5.32 -14.51
N ASN A 156 11.76 -4.32 -15.35
CA ASN A 156 12.21 -2.95 -15.06
C ASN A 156 11.46 -2.37 -13.86
N ARG A 157 10.14 -2.57 -13.75
CA ARG A 157 9.37 -2.19 -12.55
C ARG A 157 9.94 -2.81 -11.28
N GLU A 158 10.25 -4.10 -11.30
CA GLU A 158 10.81 -4.79 -10.13
C GLU A 158 12.19 -4.24 -9.75
N ARG A 159 13.04 -3.89 -10.72
CA ARG A 159 14.35 -3.25 -10.46
C ARG A 159 14.20 -1.90 -9.78
N HIS A 160 13.24 -1.08 -10.21
CA HIS A 160 12.97 0.21 -9.58
C HIS A 160 12.42 0.06 -8.16
N VAL A 161 11.56 -0.95 -7.90
CA VAL A 161 11.07 -1.27 -6.55
C VAL A 161 12.22 -1.62 -5.60
N SER A 162 13.21 -2.37 -6.08
CA SER A 162 14.39 -2.72 -5.28
C SER A 162 15.19 -1.47 -4.85
N ALA A 163 15.27 -0.45 -5.72
CA ALA A 163 15.87 0.84 -5.38
C ALA A 163 15.03 1.60 -4.32
N PHE A 164 13.70 1.51 -4.36
CA PHE A 164 12.83 2.08 -3.32
C PHE A 164 13.03 1.42 -1.96
N ARG A 165 13.21 0.10 -1.92
CA ARG A 165 13.45 -0.63 -0.67
C ARG A 165 14.72 -0.16 0.03
N SER A 166 15.81 0.10 -0.69
CA SER A 166 17.05 0.61 -0.09
C SER A 166 16.85 1.98 0.57
N ILE A 167 16.12 2.90 -0.08
CA ILE A 167 15.81 4.23 0.47
C ILE A 167 14.93 4.15 1.72
N SER A 168 13.98 3.21 1.77
CA SER A 168 13.12 2.99 2.93
C SER A 168 13.87 2.33 4.10
N GLN A 169 14.92 1.55 3.82
CA GLN A 169 15.76 0.90 4.84
C GLN A 169 16.81 1.86 5.42
N GLU A 170 17.51 2.63 4.61
CA GLU A 170 18.46 3.65 5.09
C GLU A 170 17.82 4.69 6.02
N LYS A 171 16.51 4.98 5.81
CA LYS A 171 15.75 5.90 6.67
C LYS A 171 15.13 5.24 7.90
N ARG A 172 15.12 3.91 8.02
CA ARG A 172 14.75 3.24 9.28
C ARG A 172 15.81 3.42 10.37
N GLU A 173 17.08 3.50 10.00
CA GLU A 173 18.17 3.78 10.95
C GLU A 173 18.09 5.21 11.51
N CYS A 174 17.49 6.15 10.78
CA CYS A 174 17.22 7.51 11.27
C CYS A 174 15.96 7.65 12.16
N LEU A 175 15.13 6.63 12.28
CA LEU A 175 13.93 6.63 13.12
C LEU A 175 14.07 5.74 14.36
N ALA A 176 15.24 5.13 14.56
CA ALA A 176 15.59 4.32 15.74
C ALA A 176 16.46 5.07 16.76
N LEU A 177 16.46 6.43 16.72
CA LEU A 177 17.09 7.28 17.74
C LEU A 177 16.02 8.05 18.51
#